data_4464c102c2168a25eed31539b0d42829
#
_entry.id   4464c102c2168a25eed31539b0d42829
#
_cell.length_a   1.000
_cell.length_b   1.000
_cell.length_c   1.000
_cell.angle_alpha   90.00
_cell.angle_beta   90.00
_cell.angle_gamma   90.00
#
_symmetry.space_group_name_H-M   'P 1'
#
loop_
_entity.id
_entity.type
_entity.pdbx_description
1 polymer ?
#
loop_
_entity_poly.entity_id
_entity_poly.type
_entity_poly.pdbx_seq_one_letter_code
_entity_poly.pdbx_strand_id
1 'polypeptide(L)'
;MDKTLFVRQQEEKMIKPHTSLLAIFCFVALVGYAGMSSQAEPKLVTESYMIQSRDPGIQLYVRNKRPDGMTQFSGEKTLLYVHGTSQAASSTFDLPLDGFSWMDYIARSGYDVYLIDLRGYGRSTRPPEMEKPASENPPIVRTDVAVKDVEAAVDHILARRGLTKLNLMGWSWGTAIMGRYATQNSDKVNRLLLYAPPWIREAPSTSSGQAPLGAYQTWTMEQARSRLQDGAPEEKKKDLMPAAWFEAWSAATLAIDPVGAKQTPPVVRTPNGTVQDTQEYWMAGKPLWEPSEVKAPTLIVVGEWDALVTGAQALFGKLTNTHYKRLVQIGEGTHLVFLEKNRMHLFREVQLFLDESHSAN
;
A
#
# COMPACT_ATOMS: atom_id res chain seq x y z
N MET A 1 -36.99 -56.94 -27.13
CA MET A 1 -36.21 -57.91 -26.35
C MET A 1 -36.04 -57.33 -25.00
N ASP A 2 -36.96 -57.41 -24.12
CA ASP A 2 -37.51 -58.48 -23.26
C ASP A 2 -36.52 -58.99 -22.24
N LYS A 3 -36.88 -58.85 -21.02
CA LYS A 3 -37.00 -59.67 -19.80
C LYS A 3 -36.50 -58.96 -18.54
N THR A 4 -37.38 -58.57 -17.70
CA THR A 4 -38.21 -59.25 -16.66
C THR A 4 -37.54 -59.27 -15.29
N LEU A 5 -38.21 -58.59 -14.33
CA LEU A 5 -38.54 -58.92 -12.94
C LEU A 5 -37.76 -60.04 -12.21
N PHE A 6 -37.36 -59.74 -10.99
CA PHE A 6 -37.51 -60.67 -9.88
C PHE A 6 -37.83 -59.92 -8.56
N VAL A 7 -39.03 -60.12 -8.10
CA VAL A 7 -39.56 -59.86 -6.75
C VAL A 7 -39.19 -61.05 -5.86
N ARG A 8 -38.72 -60.82 -4.65
CA ARG A 8 -38.84 -61.77 -3.56
C ARG A 8 -39.08 -61.09 -2.23
N GLN A 9 -40.32 -61.34 -1.73
CA GLN A 9 -40.71 -61.20 -0.33
C GLN A 9 -39.99 -62.22 0.56
N GLN A 10 -39.67 -61.83 1.78
CA GLN A 10 -39.72 -62.70 2.95
C GLN A 10 -39.86 -61.86 4.24
N GLU A 11 -41.01 -61.95 4.82
CA GLU A 11 -41.46 -62.49 6.12
C GLU A 11 -41.05 -61.70 7.37
N GLU A 12 -42.13 -61.18 7.95
CA GLU A 12 -42.20 -60.65 9.34
C GLU A 12 -41.87 -61.75 10.36
N LYS A 13 -41.03 -61.46 11.34
CA LYS A 13 -41.04 -62.14 12.64
C LYS A 13 -41.24 -61.12 13.73
N MET A 14 -42.43 -61.17 14.32
CA MET A 14 -42.78 -60.54 15.59
C MET A 14 -41.95 -61.12 16.73
N ILE A 15 -41.27 -60.23 17.50
CA ILE A 15 -40.73 -60.56 18.81
C ILE A 15 -41.25 -59.51 19.81
N LYS A 16 -41.87 -60.03 20.86
CA LYS A 16 -42.51 -59.30 21.97
C LYS A 16 -41.54 -58.44 22.79
N PRO A 17 -42.05 -57.42 23.45
CA PRO A 17 -41.20 -56.50 24.18
C PRO A 17 -40.80 -56.98 25.58
N HIS A 18 -39.52 -56.98 25.90
CA HIS A 18 -39.03 -57.02 27.26
C HIS A 18 -38.79 -55.59 27.75
N THR A 19 -39.58 -55.16 28.72
CA THR A 19 -39.42 -53.96 29.52
C THR A 19 -38.14 -54.07 30.36
N SER A 20 -37.12 -53.33 29.99
CA SER A 20 -36.00 -53.02 30.91
C SER A 20 -35.92 -51.53 31.05
N LEU A 21 -36.21 -51.03 32.23
CA LEU A 21 -35.98 -49.67 32.66
C LEU A 21 -34.47 -49.40 32.66
N LEU A 22 -33.99 -48.63 31.68
CA LEU A 22 -32.65 -48.06 31.73
C LEU A 22 -32.78 -46.57 32.08
N ALA A 23 -32.40 -46.21 33.29
CA ALA A 23 -32.28 -44.82 33.68
C ALA A 23 -31.17 -44.12 32.88
N ILE A 24 -31.55 -43.28 31.94
CA ILE A 24 -30.60 -42.43 31.20
C ILE A 24 -30.30 -41.23 32.12
N PHE A 25 -29.10 -41.23 32.72
CA PHE A 25 -28.51 -40.05 33.33
C PHE A 25 -28.13 -39.09 32.20
N CYS A 26 -28.94 -38.06 31.96
CA CYS A 26 -28.53 -36.92 31.14
C CYS A 26 -27.46 -36.12 31.89
N PHE A 27 -26.18 -36.36 31.57
CA PHE A 27 -25.08 -35.44 31.87
C PHE A 27 -25.22 -34.23 30.97
N VAL A 28 -25.85 -33.17 31.46
CA VAL A 28 -25.77 -31.85 30.81
C VAL A 28 -24.36 -31.32 31.05
N ALA A 29 -23.48 -31.53 30.05
CA ALA A 29 -22.21 -30.83 29.98
C ALA A 29 -22.53 -29.35 29.76
N LEU A 30 -22.49 -28.53 30.78
CA LEU A 30 -22.38 -27.10 30.68
C LEU A 30 -21.00 -26.81 30.06
N VAL A 31 -20.95 -26.73 28.73
CA VAL A 31 -19.83 -26.13 28.01
C VAL A 31 -19.89 -24.63 28.36
N GLY A 32 -19.08 -24.23 29.33
CA GLY A 32 -18.86 -22.83 29.64
C GLY A 32 -18.39 -22.14 28.35
N TYR A 33 -19.25 -21.32 27.74
CA TYR A 33 -18.83 -20.29 26.82
C TYR A 33 -17.91 -19.36 27.62
N ALA A 34 -16.60 -19.64 27.59
CA ALA A 34 -15.61 -18.67 27.98
C ALA A 34 -15.85 -17.47 27.06
N GLY A 35 -16.43 -16.42 27.59
CA GLY A 35 -16.65 -15.19 26.88
C GLY A 35 -15.31 -14.76 26.28
N MET A 36 -15.22 -14.73 24.95
CA MET A 36 -14.17 -14.02 24.25
C MET A 36 -14.31 -12.58 24.72
N SER A 37 -13.49 -12.19 25.69
CA SER A 37 -13.34 -10.80 26.07
C SER A 37 -12.96 -10.07 24.76
N SER A 38 -13.84 -9.23 24.25
CA SER A 38 -13.50 -8.27 23.22
C SER A 38 -12.35 -7.43 23.79
N GLN A 39 -11.13 -7.78 23.44
CA GLN A 39 -10.00 -6.91 23.78
C GLN A 39 -10.29 -5.59 23.07
N ALA A 40 -10.41 -4.54 23.88
CA ALA A 40 -10.55 -3.18 23.35
C ALA A 40 -9.41 -2.93 22.35
N GLU A 41 -9.73 -2.34 21.18
CA GLU A 41 -8.71 -1.99 20.20
C GLU A 41 -7.60 -1.16 20.86
N PRO A 42 -6.31 -1.44 20.57
CA PRO A 42 -5.21 -0.69 21.15
C PRO A 42 -5.36 0.80 20.85
N LYS A 43 -5.31 1.63 21.88
CA LYS A 43 -5.24 3.09 21.73
C LYS A 43 -3.94 3.44 21.00
N LEU A 44 -4.02 4.37 20.05
CA LEU A 44 -2.86 4.82 19.28
C LEU A 44 -2.37 6.19 19.74
N VAL A 45 -1.06 6.35 19.79
CA VAL A 45 -0.38 7.64 19.87
C VAL A 45 -0.06 8.11 18.46
N THR A 46 -0.38 9.36 18.13
CA THR A 46 -0.07 10.00 16.88
C THR A 46 0.84 11.20 17.12
N GLU A 47 1.95 11.25 16.44
CA GLU A 47 2.89 12.39 16.44
C GLU A 47 3.10 12.89 15.03
N SER A 48 3.26 14.21 14.86
CA SER A 48 3.57 14.82 13.55
C SER A 48 4.61 15.91 13.75
N TYR A 49 5.62 15.93 12.89
CA TYR A 49 6.72 16.88 12.98
C TYR A 49 7.42 17.03 11.61
N MET A 50 8.33 18.00 11.52
CA MET A 50 9.16 18.25 10.35
C MET A 50 10.58 17.73 10.60
N ILE A 51 11.19 17.16 9.58
CA ILE A 51 12.63 16.82 9.57
C ILE A 51 13.32 17.51 8.41
N GLN A 52 14.62 17.80 8.55
CA GLN A 52 15.42 18.31 7.46
C GLN A 52 15.72 17.20 6.45
N SER A 53 15.48 17.44 5.15
CA SER A 53 15.98 16.60 4.06
C SER A 53 17.49 16.67 3.91
N ARG A 54 18.08 15.82 3.05
CA ARG A 54 19.50 15.93 2.67
C ARG A 54 19.83 17.25 1.96
N ASP A 55 18.88 17.82 1.25
CA ASP A 55 19.08 19.11 0.58
C ASP A 55 18.71 20.28 1.52
N PRO A 56 19.53 21.35 1.60
CA PRO A 56 19.25 22.49 2.45
C PRO A 56 17.91 23.17 2.13
N GLY A 57 17.21 23.64 3.16
CA GLY A 57 15.95 24.38 3.00
C GLY A 57 14.72 23.52 2.72
N ILE A 58 14.87 22.20 2.58
CA ILE A 58 13.76 21.26 2.36
C ILE A 58 13.39 20.57 3.68
N GLN A 59 12.22 20.89 4.21
CA GLN A 59 11.64 20.25 5.37
C GLN A 59 10.60 19.21 4.93
N LEU A 60 10.67 18.01 5.50
CA LEU A 60 9.79 16.90 5.20
C LEU A 60 8.82 16.69 6.35
N TYR A 61 7.53 16.60 6.03
CA TYR A 61 6.51 16.24 7.00
C TYR A 61 6.56 14.74 7.28
N VAL A 62 6.66 14.40 8.57
CA VAL A 62 6.63 13.04 9.08
C VAL A 62 5.45 12.90 10.03
N ARG A 63 4.72 11.79 9.91
CA ARG A 63 3.75 11.34 10.91
C ARG A 63 4.16 9.96 11.40
N ASN A 64 4.05 9.77 12.72
CA ASN A 64 4.23 8.49 13.38
C ASN A 64 2.95 8.07 14.10
N LYS A 65 2.57 6.81 13.96
CA LYS A 65 1.52 6.16 14.77
C LYS A 65 2.03 4.86 15.35
N ARG A 66 1.69 4.61 16.61
CA ARG A 66 2.06 3.39 17.34
C ARG A 66 1.07 3.10 18.47
N PRO A 67 1.03 1.87 18.99
CA PRO A 67 0.26 1.57 20.21
C PRO A 67 0.68 2.46 21.36
N ASP A 68 -0.31 2.93 22.15
CA ASP A 68 -0.06 3.64 23.42
C ASP A 68 0.70 2.72 24.37
N GLY A 69 1.70 3.29 25.07
CA GLY A 69 2.56 2.52 25.98
C GLY A 69 3.65 1.67 25.29
N MET A 70 3.79 1.73 23.97
CA MET A 70 4.90 1.05 23.27
C MET A 70 6.25 1.67 23.62
N THR A 71 7.09 0.90 24.32
CA THR A 71 8.43 1.33 24.80
C THR A 71 9.56 0.53 24.17
N GLN A 72 9.25 -0.64 23.57
CA GLN A 72 10.22 -1.48 22.89
C GLN A 72 10.06 -1.31 21.37
N PHE A 73 11.14 -1.01 20.68
CA PHE A 73 11.17 -0.82 19.23
C PHE A 73 12.12 -1.82 18.59
N SER A 74 11.71 -2.39 17.47
CA SER A 74 12.56 -3.29 16.68
C SER A 74 12.44 -2.97 15.19
N GLY A 75 13.46 -3.30 14.41
CA GLY A 75 13.42 -3.12 12.96
C GLY A 75 12.31 -3.94 12.29
N GLU A 76 11.95 -5.08 12.88
CA GLU A 76 10.88 -5.95 12.37
C GLU A 76 9.48 -5.33 12.56
N LYS A 77 9.30 -4.51 13.60
CA LYS A 77 8.04 -3.86 13.94
C LYS A 77 8.04 -2.35 13.66
N THR A 78 9.02 -1.83 12.92
CA THR A 78 9.07 -0.43 12.46
C THR A 78 8.90 -0.37 10.95
N LEU A 79 7.97 0.46 10.47
CA LEU A 79 7.63 0.60 9.04
C LEU A 79 7.66 2.06 8.61
N LEU A 80 8.30 2.35 7.47
CA LEU A 80 8.20 3.63 6.75
C LEU A 80 7.44 3.45 5.44
N TYR A 81 6.38 4.26 5.24
CA TYR A 81 5.60 4.31 4.01
C TYR A 81 5.90 5.57 3.18
N VAL A 82 5.99 5.38 1.85
CA VAL A 82 6.14 6.44 0.84
C VAL A 82 5.08 6.33 -0.24
N HIS A 83 4.49 7.47 -0.57
CA HIS A 83 3.38 7.60 -1.52
C HIS A 83 3.79 7.54 -3.00
N GLY A 84 2.78 7.50 -3.87
CA GLY A 84 2.92 7.56 -5.33
C GLY A 84 3.00 8.98 -5.91
N THR A 85 2.87 9.09 -7.24
CA THR A 85 3.12 10.35 -8.00
C THR A 85 2.13 11.47 -7.72
N SER A 86 0.84 11.15 -7.54
CA SER A 86 -0.21 12.18 -7.57
C SER A 86 -0.85 12.47 -6.22
N GLN A 87 -0.46 11.76 -5.16
CA GLN A 87 -1.10 11.84 -3.86
C GLN A 87 -0.08 11.77 -2.73
N ALA A 88 -0.22 12.65 -1.74
CA ALA A 88 0.63 12.63 -0.54
C ALA A 88 0.26 11.48 0.40
N ALA A 89 1.22 11.01 1.20
CA ALA A 89 0.98 9.94 2.18
C ALA A 89 -0.02 10.36 3.27
N SER A 90 0.03 11.63 3.70
CA SER A 90 -0.83 12.16 4.75
C SER A 90 -2.31 12.24 4.36
N SER A 91 -2.64 12.28 3.07
CA SER A 91 -4.03 12.30 2.56
C SER A 91 -4.53 10.98 2.01
N THR A 92 -3.69 9.92 2.06
CA THR A 92 -4.03 8.60 1.53
C THR A 92 -3.82 7.49 2.55
N PHE A 93 -2.58 7.19 2.90
CA PHE A 93 -2.23 6.09 3.81
C PHE A 93 -2.80 6.27 5.21
N ASP A 94 -2.88 7.52 5.69
CA ASP A 94 -3.49 7.88 6.96
C ASP A 94 -4.83 8.60 6.82
N LEU A 95 -5.61 8.27 5.79
CA LEU A 95 -6.98 8.73 5.62
C LEU A 95 -7.94 7.77 6.34
N PRO A 96 -8.64 8.21 7.40
CA PRO A 96 -9.61 7.36 8.08
C PRO A 96 -10.87 7.24 7.21
N LEU A 97 -11.14 6.03 6.73
CA LEU A 97 -12.37 5.65 6.04
C LEU A 97 -13.07 4.60 6.91
N ASP A 98 -14.36 4.78 7.17
CA ASP A 98 -15.12 3.95 8.12
C ASP A 98 -14.41 3.77 9.48
N GLY A 99 -13.90 4.89 10.02
CA GLY A 99 -13.36 4.95 11.37
C GLY A 99 -11.89 4.59 11.54
N PHE A 100 -11.16 4.12 10.51
CA PHE A 100 -9.73 3.85 10.59
C PHE A 100 -9.01 3.99 9.24
N SER A 101 -7.72 4.30 9.31
CA SER A 101 -6.81 4.35 8.15
C SER A 101 -6.02 3.04 7.99
N TRP A 102 -5.34 2.88 6.85
CA TRP A 102 -4.37 1.76 6.70
C TRP A 102 -3.22 1.88 7.70
N MET A 103 -2.77 3.10 7.97
CA MET A 103 -1.76 3.37 9.00
C MET A 103 -2.24 2.93 10.39
N ASP A 104 -3.52 3.20 10.75
CA ASP A 104 -4.11 2.72 12.01
C ASP A 104 -4.14 1.20 12.09
N TYR A 105 -4.52 0.54 11.01
CA TYR A 105 -4.60 -0.92 10.92
C TYR A 105 -3.26 -1.58 11.25
N ILE A 106 -2.18 -1.10 10.63
CA ILE A 106 -0.83 -1.63 10.86
C ILE A 106 -0.34 -1.27 12.28
N ALA A 107 -0.58 -0.04 12.74
CA ALA A 107 -0.19 0.39 14.08
C ALA A 107 -0.90 -0.42 15.17
N ARG A 108 -2.20 -0.70 15.05
CA ARG A 108 -2.97 -1.55 15.98
C ARG A 108 -2.45 -2.99 16.03
N SER A 109 -1.78 -3.45 14.98
CA SER A 109 -1.10 -4.76 14.92
C SER A 109 0.28 -4.75 15.61
N GLY A 110 0.60 -3.71 16.40
CA GLY A 110 1.82 -3.63 17.19
C GLY A 110 3.02 -3.07 16.46
N TYR A 111 2.81 -2.23 15.44
CA TYR A 111 3.88 -1.59 14.68
C TYR A 111 4.07 -0.12 15.05
N ASP A 112 5.33 0.32 14.98
CA ASP A 112 5.74 1.73 14.97
C ASP A 112 5.75 2.19 13.50
N VAL A 113 4.68 2.86 13.06
CA VAL A 113 4.44 3.18 11.65
C VAL A 113 4.74 4.64 11.38
N TYR A 114 5.52 4.88 10.33
CA TYR A 114 5.85 6.19 9.84
C TYR A 114 5.33 6.40 8.42
N LEU A 115 4.94 7.61 8.11
CA LEU A 115 4.78 8.09 6.75
C LEU A 115 5.57 9.39 6.56
N ILE A 116 5.98 9.66 5.32
CA ILE A 116 6.49 10.97 4.91
C ILE A 116 5.69 11.49 3.72
N ASP A 117 5.47 12.80 3.68
CA ASP A 117 5.18 13.49 2.44
C ASP A 117 6.53 13.88 1.81
N LEU A 118 6.78 13.49 0.56
CA LEU A 118 7.98 13.89 -0.18
C LEU A 118 7.94 15.40 -0.47
N ARG A 119 9.09 16.01 -0.72
CA ARG A 119 9.15 17.42 -1.18
C ARG A 119 8.22 17.64 -2.38
N GLY A 120 7.57 18.78 -2.42
CA GLY A 120 6.59 19.10 -3.47
C GLY A 120 5.19 18.51 -3.23
N TYR A 121 5.02 17.70 -2.19
CA TYR A 121 3.76 17.03 -1.84
C TYR A 121 3.30 17.37 -0.42
N GLY A 122 2.00 17.30 -0.22
CA GLY A 122 1.38 17.34 1.08
C GLY A 122 1.83 18.54 1.93
N ARG A 123 2.33 18.25 3.13
CA ARG A 123 2.77 19.25 4.11
C ARG A 123 4.26 19.51 4.09
N SER A 124 5.01 18.84 3.22
CA SER A 124 6.44 19.06 3.03
C SER A 124 6.70 20.34 2.23
N THR A 125 7.93 20.83 2.28
CA THR A 125 8.37 21.99 1.51
C THR A 125 8.09 21.78 0.03
N ARG A 126 7.41 22.74 -0.59
CA ARG A 126 7.32 22.83 -2.05
C ARG A 126 8.54 23.55 -2.59
N PRO A 127 9.27 22.94 -3.56
CA PRO A 127 10.36 23.62 -4.25
C PRO A 127 9.90 24.95 -4.86
N PRO A 128 10.78 25.98 -4.93
CA PRO A 128 10.41 27.32 -5.41
C PRO A 128 9.89 27.33 -6.85
N GLU A 129 10.21 26.34 -7.66
CA GLU A 129 9.68 26.15 -9.02
C GLU A 129 8.15 25.93 -9.01
N MET A 130 7.57 25.46 -7.90
CA MET A 130 6.11 25.31 -7.76
C MET A 130 5.39 26.62 -7.42
N GLU A 131 6.11 27.70 -7.12
CA GLU A 131 5.57 29.03 -6.92
C GLU A 131 5.47 29.83 -8.24
N LYS A 132 6.00 29.26 -9.34
CA LYS A 132 6.00 29.80 -10.69
C LYS A 132 5.08 29.02 -11.62
N PRO A 133 4.70 29.57 -12.79
CA PRO A 133 4.08 28.77 -13.84
C PRO A 133 4.89 27.52 -14.18
N ALA A 134 4.26 26.39 -14.29
CA ALA A 134 4.95 25.11 -14.49
C ALA A 134 5.87 25.11 -15.73
N SER A 135 5.46 25.82 -16.80
CA SER A 135 6.22 25.93 -18.05
C SER A 135 7.54 26.68 -17.96
N GLU A 136 7.77 27.43 -16.87
CA GLU A 136 9.02 28.22 -16.70
C GLU A 136 10.21 27.38 -16.22
N ASN A 137 9.96 26.15 -15.76
CA ASN A 137 11.00 25.29 -15.23
C ASN A 137 10.85 23.86 -15.76
N PRO A 138 11.95 23.10 -15.89
CA PRO A 138 11.90 21.68 -16.24
C PRO A 138 11.26 20.84 -15.11
N PRO A 139 10.91 19.57 -15.38
CA PRO A 139 10.40 18.64 -14.38
C PRO A 139 11.27 18.58 -13.12
N ILE A 140 10.63 18.74 -11.96
CA ILE A 140 11.28 18.69 -10.66
C ILE A 140 10.92 17.41 -9.89
N VAL A 141 11.70 17.10 -8.85
CA VAL A 141 11.49 15.97 -7.93
C VAL A 141 11.48 14.64 -8.68
N ARG A 142 12.59 14.36 -9.36
CA ARG A 142 12.84 13.03 -9.95
C ARG A 142 13.10 12.00 -8.85
N THR A 143 13.09 10.72 -9.21
CA THR A 143 13.30 9.62 -8.26
C THR A 143 14.57 9.76 -7.43
N ASP A 144 15.68 10.19 -8.03
CA ASP A 144 16.95 10.41 -7.30
C ASP A 144 16.85 11.50 -6.22
N VAL A 145 16.05 12.52 -6.49
CA VAL A 145 15.78 13.60 -5.52
C VAL A 145 14.89 13.08 -4.39
N ALA A 146 13.88 12.28 -4.73
CA ALA A 146 13.00 11.67 -3.74
C ALA A 146 13.70 10.62 -2.85
N VAL A 147 14.71 9.90 -3.38
CA VAL A 147 15.55 8.99 -2.59
C VAL A 147 16.28 9.74 -1.47
N LYS A 148 16.75 10.96 -1.68
CA LYS A 148 17.37 11.78 -0.63
C LYS A 148 16.39 12.10 0.52
N ASP A 149 15.11 12.29 0.21
CA ASP A 149 14.07 12.50 1.23
C ASP A 149 13.86 11.22 2.06
N VAL A 150 13.83 10.05 1.39
CA VAL A 150 13.75 8.75 2.06
C VAL A 150 14.98 8.49 2.93
N GLU A 151 16.19 8.78 2.44
CA GLU A 151 17.43 8.67 3.22
C GLU A 151 17.37 9.47 4.52
N ALA A 152 16.92 10.73 4.43
CA ALA A 152 16.77 11.58 5.60
C ALA A 152 15.74 11.00 6.59
N ALA A 153 14.61 10.49 6.10
CA ALA A 153 13.58 9.90 6.93
C ALA A 153 14.03 8.58 7.59
N VAL A 154 14.66 7.68 6.84
CA VAL A 154 15.19 6.41 7.39
C VAL A 154 16.23 6.70 8.47
N ASP A 155 17.22 7.54 8.21
CA ASP A 155 18.27 7.86 9.18
C ASP A 155 17.71 8.53 10.45
N HIS A 156 16.70 9.40 10.29
CA HIS A 156 15.99 9.99 11.42
C HIS A 156 15.28 8.91 12.27
N ILE A 157 14.56 7.98 11.64
CA ILE A 157 13.82 6.92 12.34
C ILE A 157 14.79 5.98 13.04
N LEU A 158 15.84 5.53 12.37
CA LEU A 158 16.85 4.64 12.92
C LEU A 158 17.53 5.26 14.13
N ALA A 159 17.95 6.51 14.03
CA ALA A 159 18.57 7.25 15.14
C ALA A 159 17.58 7.44 16.31
N ARG A 160 16.34 7.86 16.00
CA ARG A 160 15.30 8.08 17.01
C ARG A 160 14.95 6.82 17.82
N ARG A 161 15.00 5.65 17.18
CA ARG A 161 14.60 4.37 17.80
C ARG A 161 15.79 3.50 18.22
N GLY A 162 17.01 3.90 17.92
CA GLY A 162 18.20 3.10 18.19
C GLY A 162 18.24 1.82 17.37
N LEU A 163 17.78 1.88 16.12
CA LEU A 163 17.65 0.74 15.21
C LEU A 163 18.72 0.78 14.12
N THR A 164 19.01 -0.38 13.53
CA THR A 164 19.91 -0.50 12.37
C THR A 164 19.16 -0.74 11.07
N LYS A 165 17.94 -1.31 11.14
CA LYS A 165 17.09 -1.65 10.00
C LYS A 165 15.63 -1.32 10.29
N LEU A 166 14.84 -1.13 9.22
CA LEU A 166 13.37 -1.04 9.29
C LEU A 166 12.72 -1.61 8.04
N ASN A 167 11.39 -1.80 8.07
CA ASN A 167 10.61 -2.21 6.92
C ASN A 167 10.30 -0.98 6.06
N LEU A 168 10.37 -1.14 4.74
CA LEU A 168 10.04 -0.10 3.78
C LEU A 168 8.81 -0.51 2.96
N MET A 169 7.87 0.40 2.78
CA MET A 169 6.71 0.21 1.93
C MET A 169 6.53 1.40 1.00
N GLY A 170 6.42 1.13 -0.29
CA GLY A 170 6.13 2.12 -1.32
C GLY A 170 4.85 1.80 -2.07
N TRP A 171 4.12 2.84 -2.48
CA TRP A 171 3.00 2.73 -3.41
C TRP A 171 3.35 3.39 -4.74
N SER A 172 3.06 2.71 -5.87
CA SER A 172 3.26 3.27 -7.20
C SER A 172 4.69 3.78 -7.39
N TRP A 173 4.91 5.03 -7.73
CA TRP A 173 6.25 5.64 -7.80
C TRP A 173 7.06 5.44 -6.51
N GLY A 174 6.41 5.45 -5.34
CA GLY A 174 7.07 5.15 -4.07
C GLY A 174 7.79 3.80 -4.06
N THR A 175 7.34 2.82 -4.88
CA THR A 175 8.02 1.53 -5.01
C THR A 175 9.36 1.65 -5.74
N ALA A 176 9.45 2.53 -6.74
CA ALA A 176 10.71 2.81 -7.44
C ALA A 176 11.70 3.53 -6.52
N ILE A 177 11.22 4.49 -5.72
CA ILE A 177 12.04 5.19 -4.72
C ILE A 177 12.58 4.20 -3.70
N MET A 178 11.69 3.36 -3.12
CA MET A 178 12.06 2.37 -2.10
C MET A 178 12.95 1.25 -2.67
N GLY A 179 12.68 0.80 -3.91
CA GLY A 179 13.54 -0.16 -4.61
C GLY A 179 14.94 0.38 -4.83
N ARG A 180 15.06 1.62 -5.35
CA ARG A 180 16.36 2.28 -5.53
C ARG A 180 17.08 2.51 -4.21
N TYR A 181 16.38 2.96 -3.18
CA TYR A 181 16.96 3.09 -1.84
C TYR A 181 17.48 1.74 -1.31
N ALA A 182 16.70 0.67 -1.45
CA ALA A 182 17.04 -0.66 -0.93
C ALA A 182 18.26 -1.27 -1.64
N THR A 183 18.49 -0.99 -2.92
CA THR A 183 19.69 -1.43 -3.63
C THR A 183 20.96 -0.71 -3.11
N GLN A 184 20.83 0.54 -2.72
CA GLN A 184 21.96 1.37 -2.25
C GLN A 184 22.24 1.22 -0.74
N ASN A 185 21.23 0.79 0.06
CA ASN A 185 21.29 0.75 1.53
C ASN A 185 20.75 -0.58 2.09
N SER A 186 21.18 -1.71 1.53
CA SER A 186 20.65 -3.03 1.89
C SER A 186 20.81 -3.40 3.37
N ASP A 187 21.80 -2.81 4.06
CA ASP A 187 22.06 -2.97 5.48
C ASP A 187 21.03 -2.29 6.39
N LYS A 188 20.27 -1.32 5.86
CA LYS A 188 19.21 -0.59 6.58
C LYS A 188 17.80 -1.13 6.30
N VAL A 189 17.64 -2.10 5.41
CA VAL A 189 16.33 -2.63 4.99
C VAL A 189 16.09 -4.00 5.60
N ASN A 190 15.02 -4.14 6.38
CA ASN A 190 14.58 -5.39 6.95
C ASN A 190 13.64 -6.15 6.00
N ARG A 191 12.60 -5.49 5.47
CA ARG A 191 11.67 -5.98 4.44
C ARG A 191 11.36 -4.87 3.45
N LEU A 192 11.05 -5.25 2.21
CA LEU A 192 10.64 -4.34 1.15
C LEU A 192 9.25 -4.71 0.64
N LEU A 193 8.31 -3.76 0.71
CA LEU A 193 6.93 -3.94 0.26
C LEU A 193 6.66 -2.98 -0.91
N LEU A 194 6.33 -3.54 -2.05
CA LEU A 194 6.11 -2.84 -3.31
C LEU A 194 4.64 -2.97 -3.71
N TYR A 195 3.80 -1.99 -3.35
CA TYR A 195 2.41 -1.97 -3.74
C TYR A 195 2.24 -1.19 -5.04
N ALA A 196 1.65 -1.85 -6.04
CA ALA A 196 1.40 -1.32 -7.38
C ALA A 196 2.68 -0.77 -8.07
N PRO A 197 3.77 -1.55 -8.18
CA PRO A 197 5.04 -1.06 -8.71
C PRO A 197 4.99 -0.82 -10.21
N PRO A 198 5.27 0.39 -10.71
CA PRO A 198 5.53 0.60 -12.12
C PRO A 198 6.83 -0.10 -12.51
N TRP A 199 6.82 -0.73 -13.68
CA TRP A 199 7.99 -1.39 -14.24
C TRP A 199 8.10 -1.14 -15.74
N ILE A 200 9.20 -1.58 -16.33
CA ILE A 200 9.47 -1.49 -17.76
C ILE A 200 8.28 -2.06 -18.56
N ARG A 201 7.82 -1.31 -19.54
CA ARG A 201 6.77 -1.76 -20.46
C ARG A 201 7.40 -2.57 -21.59
N GLU A 202 6.75 -3.67 -21.97
CA GLU A 202 7.24 -4.54 -23.06
C GLU A 202 7.18 -3.87 -24.45
N ALA A 203 6.30 -2.90 -24.63
CA ALA A 203 6.21 -2.11 -25.85
C ALA A 203 6.65 -0.67 -25.57
N PRO A 204 7.76 -0.19 -26.15
CA PRO A 204 8.14 1.22 -26.07
C PRO A 204 7.03 2.09 -26.65
N SER A 205 6.59 3.09 -25.92
CA SER A 205 5.67 4.08 -26.48
C SER A 205 6.44 4.96 -27.48
N THR A 206 5.96 4.99 -28.72
CA THR A 206 6.49 5.86 -29.79
C THR A 206 5.97 7.30 -29.67
N SER A 207 5.73 7.82 -28.48
CA SER A 207 5.28 9.20 -28.28
C SER A 207 6.40 10.21 -28.57
N SER A 208 6.80 10.29 -29.84
CA SER A 208 7.55 11.41 -30.39
C SER A 208 6.56 12.58 -30.56
N GLY A 209 6.76 13.67 -29.85
CA GLY A 209 6.01 14.92 -30.07
C GLY A 209 5.17 15.44 -28.91
N GLN A 210 5.37 14.99 -27.69
CA GLN A 210 4.74 15.63 -26.53
C GLN A 210 5.41 17.00 -26.26
N ALA A 211 4.59 17.99 -25.89
CA ALA A 211 5.10 19.28 -25.42
C ALA A 211 6.09 19.09 -24.26
N PRO A 212 7.09 19.99 -24.12
CA PRO A 212 8.02 19.91 -23.01
C PRO A 212 7.27 19.87 -21.69
N LEU A 213 7.66 18.95 -20.81
CA LEU A 213 7.08 18.84 -19.47
C LEU A 213 7.54 20.05 -18.64
N GLY A 214 6.59 20.72 -18.00
CA GLY A 214 6.90 21.74 -17.00
C GLY A 214 7.26 21.13 -15.64
N ALA A 215 7.57 21.99 -14.65
CA ALA A 215 7.99 21.59 -13.31
C ALA A 215 7.00 20.67 -12.61
N TYR A 216 5.72 20.95 -12.77
CA TYR A 216 4.64 20.21 -12.14
C TYR A 216 3.40 20.16 -13.05
N GLN A 217 2.47 19.27 -12.70
CA GLN A 217 1.16 19.12 -13.33
C GLN A 217 0.04 19.30 -12.28
N THR A 218 -1.19 19.46 -12.75
CA THR A 218 -2.38 19.63 -11.91
C THR A 218 -3.39 18.54 -12.20
N TRP A 219 -4.11 18.13 -11.16
CA TRP A 219 -5.16 17.12 -11.24
C TRP A 219 -6.38 17.62 -10.49
N THR A 220 -7.56 17.61 -11.12
CA THR A 220 -8.79 17.57 -10.32
C THR A 220 -8.91 16.22 -9.63
N MET A 221 -9.67 16.14 -8.54
CA MET A 221 -9.84 14.85 -7.85
C MET A 221 -10.58 13.82 -8.71
N GLU A 222 -11.50 14.26 -9.59
CA GLU A 222 -12.14 13.38 -10.56
C GLU A 222 -11.16 12.82 -11.61
N GLN A 223 -10.26 13.65 -12.12
CA GLN A 223 -9.22 13.18 -13.04
C GLN A 223 -8.27 12.19 -12.35
N ALA A 224 -7.91 12.46 -11.09
CA ALA A 224 -7.08 11.56 -10.31
C ALA A 224 -7.79 10.21 -10.08
N ARG A 225 -9.07 10.23 -9.68
CA ARG A 225 -9.87 9.00 -9.51
C ARG A 225 -9.98 8.22 -10.82
N SER A 226 -10.41 8.88 -11.89
CA SER A 226 -10.58 8.23 -13.21
C SER A 226 -9.30 7.54 -13.68
N ARG A 227 -8.16 8.24 -13.60
CA ARG A 227 -6.86 7.69 -13.98
C ARG A 227 -6.44 6.50 -13.12
N LEU A 228 -6.64 6.58 -11.81
CA LEU A 228 -6.18 5.55 -10.87
C LEU A 228 -7.12 4.34 -10.80
N GLN A 229 -8.36 4.47 -11.31
CA GLN A 229 -9.32 3.38 -11.51
C GLN A 229 -9.39 2.90 -12.96
N ASP A 230 -8.50 3.37 -13.81
CA ASP A 230 -8.38 2.88 -15.18
C ASP A 230 -8.05 1.37 -15.18
N GLY A 231 -8.70 0.63 -16.08
CA GLY A 231 -8.64 -0.83 -16.13
C GLY A 231 -9.81 -1.55 -15.42
N ALA A 232 -10.53 -0.89 -14.50
CA ALA A 232 -11.74 -1.48 -13.95
C ALA A 232 -12.88 -1.50 -15.00
N PRO A 233 -13.71 -2.57 -15.02
CA PRO A 233 -14.94 -2.58 -15.83
C PRO A 233 -15.82 -1.37 -15.50
N GLU A 234 -16.39 -0.72 -16.51
CA GLU A 234 -17.11 0.55 -16.35
C GLU A 234 -18.30 0.43 -15.39
N GLU A 235 -19.01 -0.70 -15.45
CA GLU A 235 -20.13 -1.01 -14.58
C GLU A 235 -19.72 -1.19 -13.11
N LYS A 236 -18.44 -1.47 -12.84
CA LYS A 236 -17.88 -1.66 -11.49
C LYS A 236 -17.34 -0.38 -10.87
N LYS A 237 -16.83 0.55 -11.68
CA LYS A 237 -16.15 1.77 -11.19
C LYS A 237 -16.94 2.55 -10.15
N LYS A 238 -18.26 2.72 -10.35
CA LYS A 238 -19.13 3.44 -9.43
C LYS A 238 -19.24 2.81 -8.04
N ASP A 239 -19.01 1.50 -7.94
CA ASP A 239 -19.17 0.72 -6.72
C ASP A 239 -17.85 0.48 -5.97
N LEU A 240 -16.70 0.74 -6.60
CA LEU A 240 -15.38 0.53 -6.00
C LEU A 240 -15.14 1.46 -4.80
N MET A 241 -15.44 2.74 -4.95
CA MET A 241 -15.23 3.76 -3.94
C MET A 241 -16.56 4.44 -3.58
N PRO A 242 -17.06 4.28 -2.35
CA PRO A 242 -18.25 5.01 -1.89
C PRO A 242 -18.10 6.52 -2.05
N ALA A 243 -19.18 7.23 -2.39
CA ALA A 243 -19.15 8.69 -2.58
C ALA A 243 -18.56 9.42 -1.38
N ALA A 244 -18.95 9.04 -0.16
CA ALA A 244 -18.42 9.65 1.07
C ALA A 244 -16.90 9.44 1.23
N TRP A 245 -16.35 8.31 0.75
CA TRP A 245 -14.91 8.07 0.79
C TRP A 245 -14.17 8.94 -0.23
N PHE A 246 -14.76 9.11 -1.43
CA PHE A 246 -14.22 10.03 -2.43
C PHE A 246 -14.23 11.48 -1.94
N GLU A 247 -15.31 11.92 -1.31
CA GLU A 247 -15.42 13.25 -0.70
C GLU A 247 -14.37 13.45 0.40
N ALA A 248 -14.20 12.47 1.30
CA ALA A 248 -13.19 12.50 2.35
C ALA A 248 -11.76 12.57 1.78
N TRP A 249 -11.46 11.75 0.77
CA TRP A 249 -10.16 11.77 0.08
C TRP A 249 -9.93 13.11 -0.63
N SER A 250 -10.92 13.63 -1.34
CA SER A 250 -10.85 14.92 -2.03
C SER A 250 -10.59 16.06 -1.05
N ALA A 251 -11.37 16.14 0.03
CA ALA A 251 -11.20 17.15 1.06
C ALA A 251 -9.80 17.09 1.72
N ALA A 252 -9.34 15.88 2.10
CA ALA A 252 -8.03 15.69 2.71
C ALA A 252 -6.88 16.08 1.78
N THR A 253 -7.00 15.77 0.48
CA THR A 253 -5.95 16.07 -0.52
C THR A 253 -5.89 17.56 -0.84
N LEU A 254 -7.05 18.21 -1.05
CA LEU A 254 -7.11 19.66 -1.34
C LEU A 254 -6.69 20.50 -0.12
N ALA A 255 -6.97 20.05 1.10
CA ALA A 255 -6.59 20.77 2.32
C ALA A 255 -5.05 20.90 2.50
N ILE A 256 -4.27 20.04 1.88
CA ILE A 256 -2.80 20.08 1.96
C ILE A 256 -2.13 20.70 0.71
N ASP A 257 -2.91 21.21 -0.24
CA ASP A 257 -2.43 22.09 -1.34
C ASP A 257 -3.31 23.35 -1.46
N PRO A 258 -3.16 24.32 -0.55
CA PRO A 258 -4.03 25.49 -0.49
C PRO A 258 -3.96 26.39 -1.73
N VAL A 259 -2.90 26.32 -2.53
CA VAL A 259 -2.76 27.08 -3.79
C VAL A 259 -3.58 26.39 -4.90
N GLY A 260 -3.45 25.08 -5.03
CA GLY A 260 -4.26 24.31 -5.99
C GLY A 260 -5.75 24.30 -5.64
N ALA A 261 -6.08 24.22 -4.35
CA ALA A 261 -7.47 24.24 -3.88
C ALA A 261 -8.22 25.54 -4.19
N LYS A 262 -7.52 26.66 -4.40
CA LYS A 262 -8.12 27.97 -4.78
C LYS A 262 -8.36 28.11 -6.28
N GLN A 263 -7.91 27.17 -7.11
CA GLN A 263 -8.16 27.19 -8.55
C GLN A 263 -9.61 26.83 -8.88
N THR A 264 -10.03 27.13 -10.09
CA THR A 264 -11.38 26.80 -10.57
C THR A 264 -11.27 26.00 -11.88
N PRO A 265 -11.58 24.68 -11.87
CA PRO A 265 -11.90 23.87 -10.70
C PRO A 265 -10.71 23.67 -9.74
N PRO A 266 -10.95 23.31 -8.45
CA PRO A 266 -9.90 22.99 -7.51
C PRO A 266 -9.03 21.82 -7.99
N VAL A 267 -7.71 21.94 -7.82
CA VAL A 267 -6.72 20.94 -8.25
C VAL A 267 -5.70 20.66 -7.15
N VAL A 268 -5.02 19.53 -7.28
CA VAL A 268 -3.79 19.23 -6.58
C VAL A 268 -2.62 19.39 -7.56
N ARG A 269 -1.53 20.02 -7.11
CA ARG A 269 -0.30 20.22 -7.88
C ARG A 269 0.72 19.14 -7.51
N THR A 270 1.28 18.48 -8.51
CA THR A 270 2.24 17.38 -8.31
C THR A 270 3.46 17.55 -9.21
N PRO A 271 4.70 17.40 -8.68
CA PRO A 271 5.92 17.45 -9.47
C PRO A 271 5.92 16.50 -10.66
N ASN A 272 6.52 16.91 -11.78
CA ASN A 272 6.59 16.13 -13.01
C ASN A 272 7.83 15.22 -13.12
N GLY A 273 8.66 15.15 -12.08
CA GLY A 273 9.87 14.32 -12.10
C GLY A 273 9.58 12.84 -12.40
N THR A 274 8.46 12.29 -11.86
CA THR A 274 8.04 10.91 -12.17
C THR A 274 7.65 10.74 -13.64
N VAL A 275 7.01 11.74 -14.25
CA VAL A 275 6.62 11.67 -15.65
C VAL A 275 7.87 11.64 -16.52
N GLN A 276 8.87 12.46 -16.21
CA GLN A 276 10.17 12.46 -16.86
C GLN A 276 10.89 11.11 -16.71
N ASP A 277 10.92 10.54 -15.49
CA ASP A 277 11.52 9.23 -15.24
C ASP A 277 10.77 8.11 -15.99
N THR A 278 9.44 8.20 -16.10
CA THR A 278 8.65 7.25 -16.88
C THR A 278 9.07 7.25 -18.34
N GLN A 279 9.25 8.43 -18.93
CA GLN A 279 9.65 8.56 -20.34
C GLN A 279 11.09 8.09 -20.56
N GLU A 280 12.02 8.48 -19.72
CA GLU A 280 13.45 8.19 -19.88
C GLU A 280 13.85 6.75 -19.53
N TYR A 281 13.09 6.11 -18.64
CA TYR A 281 13.40 4.76 -18.16
C TYR A 281 12.34 3.74 -18.58
N TRP A 282 11.18 3.71 -17.95
CA TRP A 282 10.22 2.61 -18.14
C TRP A 282 9.66 2.50 -19.55
N MET A 283 9.32 3.64 -20.17
CA MET A 283 8.86 3.66 -21.58
C MET A 283 10.01 3.44 -22.57
N ALA A 284 11.24 3.74 -22.17
CA ALA A 284 12.45 3.48 -22.97
C ALA A 284 13.01 2.07 -22.76
N GLY A 285 12.32 1.20 -22.03
CA GLY A 285 12.75 -0.18 -21.77
C GLY A 285 13.95 -0.29 -20.82
N LYS A 286 14.23 0.75 -20.02
CA LYS A 286 15.37 0.80 -19.10
C LYS A 286 14.90 0.71 -17.63
N PRO A 287 15.59 -0.05 -16.78
CA PRO A 287 15.30 -0.06 -15.35
C PRO A 287 15.78 1.25 -14.70
N LEU A 288 15.01 1.75 -13.74
CA LEU A 288 15.41 2.89 -12.92
C LEU A 288 16.26 2.45 -11.72
N TRP A 289 16.14 1.19 -11.33
CA TRP A 289 16.91 0.53 -10.29
C TRP A 289 17.05 -0.95 -10.64
N GLU A 290 18.04 -1.64 -10.06
CA GLU A 290 18.35 -3.05 -10.40
C GLU A 290 17.75 -4.01 -9.36
N PRO A 291 16.68 -4.74 -9.68
CA PRO A 291 16.02 -5.63 -8.71
C PRO A 291 16.90 -6.76 -8.19
N SER A 292 17.86 -7.22 -8.98
CA SER A 292 18.80 -8.28 -8.56
C SER A 292 19.71 -7.85 -7.39
N GLU A 293 19.86 -6.55 -7.12
CA GLU A 293 20.62 -6.05 -5.98
C GLU A 293 19.83 -6.03 -4.67
N VAL A 294 18.52 -6.24 -4.70
CA VAL A 294 17.69 -6.30 -3.51
C VAL A 294 17.93 -7.61 -2.76
N LYS A 295 18.31 -7.50 -1.49
CA LYS A 295 18.58 -8.65 -0.59
C LYS A 295 17.44 -8.93 0.39
N ALA A 296 16.69 -7.87 0.75
CA ALA A 296 15.61 -7.97 1.73
C ALA A 296 14.46 -8.84 1.24
N PRO A 297 13.77 -9.59 2.11
CA PRO A 297 12.50 -10.21 1.79
C PRO A 297 11.56 -9.21 1.15
N THR A 298 10.95 -9.57 0.01
CA THR A 298 10.20 -8.63 -0.81
C THR A 298 8.79 -9.14 -1.11
N LEU A 299 7.79 -8.29 -0.83
CA LEU A 299 6.40 -8.46 -1.25
C LEU A 299 6.10 -7.53 -2.41
N ILE A 300 5.51 -8.06 -3.48
CA ILE A 300 4.85 -7.28 -4.52
C ILE A 300 3.34 -7.51 -4.40
N VAL A 301 2.56 -6.43 -4.36
CA VAL A 301 1.09 -6.50 -4.40
C VAL A 301 0.56 -5.63 -5.52
N VAL A 302 -0.39 -6.15 -6.30
CA VAL A 302 -1.02 -5.45 -7.43
C VAL A 302 -2.53 -5.66 -7.40
N GLY A 303 -3.28 -4.71 -7.96
CA GLY A 303 -4.70 -4.88 -8.23
C GLY A 303 -4.93 -5.64 -9.54
N GLU A 304 -5.99 -6.43 -9.62
CA GLU A 304 -6.39 -7.16 -10.84
C GLU A 304 -6.66 -6.21 -12.00
N TRP A 305 -7.29 -5.07 -11.71
CA TRP A 305 -7.68 -4.05 -12.68
C TRP A 305 -6.74 -2.83 -12.71
N ASP A 306 -5.51 -3.00 -12.22
CA ASP A 306 -4.53 -1.91 -12.22
C ASP A 306 -3.85 -1.78 -13.58
N ALA A 307 -4.42 -0.95 -14.48
CA ALA A 307 -3.88 -0.68 -15.80
C ALA A 307 -2.57 0.13 -15.80
N LEU A 308 -2.20 0.75 -14.68
CA LEU A 308 -0.96 1.50 -14.55
C LEU A 308 0.24 0.60 -14.24
N VAL A 309 -0.01 -0.62 -13.76
CA VAL A 309 1.01 -1.60 -13.39
C VAL A 309 1.09 -2.68 -14.45
N THR A 310 2.01 -2.51 -15.38
CA THR A 310 2.38 -3.56 -16.32
C THR A 310 3.76 -4.09 -15.96
N GLY A 311 3.97 -5.40 -15.97
CA GLY A 311 5.30 -5.98 -15.75
C GLY A 311 5.64 -6.32 -14.29
N ALA A 312 4.68 -6.38 -13.36
CA ALA A 312 4.92 -6.83 -11.99
C ALA A 312 5.48 -8.26 -11.93
N GLN A 313 5.01 -9.15 -12.81
CA GLN A 313 5.53 -10.52 -12.96
C GLN A 313 7.00 -10.51 -13.43
N ALA A 314 7.35 -9.64 -14.37
CA ALA A 314 8.72 -9.50 -14.85
C ALA A 314 9.64 -8.93 -13.76
N LEU A 315 9.16 -7.92 -13.00
CA LEU A 315 9.87 -7.40 -11.83
C LEU A 315 10.11 -8.50 -10.78
N PHE A 316 9.08 -9.30 -10.48
CA PHE A 316 9.19 -10.43 -9.55
C PHE A 316 10.27 -11.42 -9.99
N GLY A 317 10.33 -11.76 -11.28
CA GLY A 317 11.36 -12.64 -11.85
C GLY A 317 12.78 -12.10 -11.66
N LYS A 318 12.96 -10.78 -11.69
CA LYS A 318 14.27 -10.11 -11.57
C LYS A 318 14.79 -9.95 -10.14
N LEU A 319 13.97 -10.17 -9.12
CA LEU A 319 14.38 -10.21 -7.71
C LEU A 319 15.12 -11.53 -7.42
N THR A 320 16.34 -11.67 -7.89
CA THR A 320 17.10 -12.95 -7.86
C THR A 320 17.93 -13.15 -6.60
N ASN A 321 18.29 -12.09 -5.88
CA ASN A 321 19.16 -12.17 -4.69
C ASN A 321 18.40 -12.03 -3.36
N THR A 322 17.07 -11.87 -3.38
CA THR A 322 16.26 -11.97 -2.17
C THR A 322 15.98 -13.44 -1.85
N HIS A 323 16.20 -13.84 -0.59
CA HIS A 323 15.93 -15.22 -0.15
C HIS A 323 14.43 -15.54 -0.01
N TYR A 324 13.58 -14.52 0.06
CA TYR A 324 12.12 -14.68 0.11
C TYR A 324 11.42 -13.60 -0.70
N LYS A 325 10.54 -14.00 -1.58
CA LYS A 325 9.71 -13.06 -2.34
C LYS A 325 8.31 -13.63 -2.56
N ARG A 326 7.32 -12.74 -2.55
CA ARG A 326 5.91 -13.07 -2.81
C ARG A 326 5.31 -12.05 -3.77
N LEU A 327 4.48 -12.53 -4.69
CA LEU A 327 3.63 -11.70 -5.56
C LEU A 327 2.17 -12.04 -5.27
N VAL A 328 1.37 -11.02 -4.97
CA VAL A 328 -0.05 -11.13 -4.68
C VAL A 328 -0.84 -10.23 -5.62
N GLN A 329 -1.93 -10.77 -6.18
CA GLN A 329 -2.90 -10.00 -6.95
C GLN A 329 -4.21 -9.93 -6.18
N ILE A 330 -4.70 -8.71 -5.95
CA ILE A 330 -5.96 -8.43 -5.25
C ILE A 330 -7.08 -8.38 -6.28
N GLY A 331 -8.04 -9.30 -6.16
CA GLY A 331 -9.20 -9.36 -7.04
C GLY A 331 -10.08 -8.10 -6.96
N GLU A 332 -10.65 -7.69 -8.08
CA GLU A 332 -11.47 -6.48 -8.23
C GLU A 332 -10.80 -5.20 -7.72
N GLY A 333 -9.47 -5.16 -7.68
CA GLY A 333 -8.69 -4.04 -7.19
C GLY A 333 -8.09 -3.20 -8.30
N THR A 334 -8.14 -1.88 -8.17
CA THR A 334 -7.45 -0.94 -9.07
C THR A 334 -6.13 -0.46 -8.45
N HIS A 335 -5.53 0.58 -9.02
CA HIS A 335 -4.37 1.26 -8.43
C HIS A 335 -4.67 1.86 -7.04
N LEU A 336 -5.95 2.04 -6.71
CA LEU A 336 -6.47 2.63 -5.47
C LEU A 336 -7.05 1.63 -4.47
N VAL A 337 -6.76 0.32 -4.55
CA VAL A 337 -7.34 -0.71 -3.66
C VAL A 337 -7.43 -0.24 -2.20
N PHE A 338 -6.42 0.47 -1.69
CA PHE A 338 -6.39 0.93 -0.29
C PHE A 338 -7.44 2.00 0.06
N LEU A 339 -8.10 2.60 -0.95
CA LEU A 339 -9.22 3.53 -0.82
C LEU A 339 -10.52 2.94 -1.38
N GLU A 340 -10.57 1.63 -1.68
CA GLU A 340 -11.72 0.94 -2.24
C GLU A 340 -12.37 0.00 -1.22
N LYS A 341 -13.60 -0.46 -1.50
CA LYS A 341 -14.38 -1.33 -0.59
C LYS A 341 -13.65 -2.61 -0.21
N ASN A 342 -12.84 -3.14 -1.11
CA ASN A 342 -12.06 -4.37 -0.92
C ASN A 342 -10.68 -4.14 -0.28
N ARG A 343 -10.38 -2.93 0.21
CA ARG A 343 -9.10 -2.55 0.84
C ARG A 343 -8.59 -3.53 1.89
N MET A 344 -9.50 -4.21 2.60
CA MET A 344 -9.12 -5.15 3.64
C MET A 344 -8.37 -6.38 3.13
N HIS A 345 -8.54 -6.75 1.85
CA HIS A 345 -7.73 -7.81 1.25
C HIS A 345 -6.26 -7.38 1.16
N LEU A 346 -6.01 -6.17 0.64
CA LEU A 346 -4.66 -5.59 0.61
C LEU A 346 -4.05 -5.45 2.01
N PHE A 347 -4.81 -4.92 2.98
CA PHE A 347 -4.33 -4.70 4.35
C PHE A 347 -3.89 -6.01 5.01
N ARG A 348 -4.67 -7.08 4.85
CA ARG A 348 -4.37 -8.41 5.40
C ARG A 348 -3.14 -9.05 4.77
N GLU A 349 -3.00 -8.97 3.44
CA GLU A 349 -1.83 -9.53 2.75
C GLU A 349 -0.53 -8.83 3.15
N VAL A 350 -0.57 -7.50 3.26
CA VAL A 350 0.58 -6.72 3.75
C VAL A 350 0.89 -7.04 5.20
N GLN A 351 -0.14 -7.13 6.06
CA GLN A 351 0.06 -7.46 7.48
C GLN A 351 0.61 -8.88 7.66
N LEU A 352 0.08 -9.85 6.90
CA LEU A 352 0.59 -11.23 6.93
C LEU A 352 2.08 -11.27 6.60
N PHE A 353 2.51 -10.59 5.53
CA PHE A 353 3.92 -10.52 5.16
C PHE A 353 4.79 -9.83 6.21
N LEU A 354 4.28 -8.78 6.86
CA LEU A 354 4.98 -8.08 7.93
C LEU A 354 5.16 -8.95 9.18
N ASP A 355 4.19 -9.82 9.49
CA ASP A 355 4.18 -10.67 10.69
C ASP A 355 4.92 -12.01 10.50
N GLU A 356 5.13 -12.45 9.27
CA GLU A 356 5.88 -13.69 8.98
C GLU A 356 7.36 -13.55 9.35
N SER A 357 7.94 -14.65 9.86
CA SER A 357 9.38 -14.75 10.00
C SER A 357 10.01 -15.12 8.64
N HIS A 358 10.92 -14.28 8.18
CA HIS A 358 11.67 -14.48 6.93
C HIS A 358 13.14 -14.80 7.21
N SER A 359 13.42 -15.60 8.25
CA SER A 359 14.79 -16.08 8.49
C SER A 359 15.24 -16.92 7.28
N ALA A 360 16.45 -16.66 6.78
CA ALA A 360 17.10 -17.56 5.87
C ALA A 360 17.35 -18.89 6.62
N ASN A 361 16.80 -19.99 6.12
CA ASN A 361 17.11 -21.34 6.64
C ASN A 361 18.56 -21.70 6.35
#